data_a239c8d81822c8094d877cd20789364a
#
_entry.id   a239c8d81822c8094d877cd20789364a
#
_cell.length_a   1.000
_cell.length_b   1.000
_cell.length_c   1.000
_cell.angle_alpha   90.00
_cell.angle_beta   90.00
_cell.angle_gamma   90.00
#
_symmetry.space_group_name_H-M   'P 1'
#
loop_
_entity.id
_entity.type
_entity.pdbx_description
1 polymer ?
#
loop_
_entity_poly.entity_id
_entity_poly.type
_entity_poly.pdbx_seq_one_letter_code
_entity_poly.pdbx_strand_id
1 'polypeptide(L)'
;MRLNFIALFACLVSLPTMTSASEINEKSIYGLNEHVYIADIDMHMTAKLDTGAKTASLSARDIERFKRDGKSWVRFYLALDEAHERAFELPLARISKIKRRSGDYDPEEDKSYTPRPVVKMSVCMGRALRTIEVNLTDRSTFQYPFLLGSSALKKFDALIDPALKYSVGKPQCDTHNITTAFAE
;
A
#
# COMPACT_ATOMS: atom_id res chain seq x y z
N MET A 1 -70.83 41.56 30.88
CA MET A 1 -69.37 41.71 30.82
C MET A 1 -68.79 40.35 30.62
N ARG A 2 -68.44 39.98 29.35
CA ARG A 2 -67.95 38.64 28.97
C ARG A 2 -66.44 38.75 28.69
N LEU A 3 -65.64 38.06 29.52
CA LEU A 3 -64.20 38.02 29.42
C LEU A 3 -63.83 36.90 28.45
N ASN A 4 -63.25 37.25 27.30
CA ASN A 4 -62.71 36.28 26.37
C ASN A 4 -61.24 35.92 26.73
N PHE A 5 -60.97 34.67 27.10
CA PHE A 5 -59.60 34.13 27.27
C PHE A 5 -59.09 33.66 25.92
N ILE A 6 -58.10 34.34 25.39
CA ILE A 6 -57.34 33.91 24.23
C ILE A 6 -56.22 32.99 24.71
N ALA A 7 -56.30 31.68 24.47
CA ALA A 7 -55.24 30.73 24.75
C ALA A 7 -54.19 30.82 23.64
N LEU A 8 -52.99 31.27 23.97
CA LEU A 8 -51.84 31.33 23.10
C LEU A 8 -51.21 29.92 23.03
N PHE A 9 -51.35 29.23 21.93
CA PHE A 9 -50.74 27.91 21.71
C PHE A 9 -49.31 28.11 21.16
N ALA A 10 -48.29 27.96 22.03
CA ALA A 10 -46.89 28.02 21.62
C ALA A 10 -46.49 26.70 20.97
N CYS A 11 -46.30 26.71 19.65
CA CYS A 11 -45.80 25.57 18.88
C CYS A 11 -44.28 25.48 19.05
N LEU A 12 -43.79 24.51 19.85
CA LEU A 12 -42.36 24.19 19.96
C LEU A 12 -41.94 23.46 18.67
N VAL A 13 -41.24 24.17 17.81
CA VAL A 13 -40.58 23.53 16.63
C VAL A 13 -39.26 22.90 17.12
N SER A 14 -39.26 21.58 17.29
CA SER A 14 -38.04 20.81 17.53
C SER A 14 -37.23 20.68 16.23
N LEU A 15 -36.10 21.41 16.13
CA LEU A 15 -35.12 21.24 15.04
C LEU A 15 -34.39 19.92 15.24
N PRO A 16 -34.33 19.06 14.19
CA PRO A 16 -33.52 17.85 14.25
C PRO A 16 -32.05 18.25 14.30
N THR A 17 -31.34 17.90 15.37
CA THR A 17 -29.89 18.00 15.44
C THR A 17 -29.31 16.95 14.49
N MET A 18 -28.70 17.39 13.36
CA MET A 18 -27.90 16.55 12.51
C MET A 18 -26.66 16.09 13.28
N THR A 19 -26.73 14.90 13.86
CA THR A 19 -25.56 14.23 14.42
C THR A 19 -24.66 13.86 13.26
N SER A 20 -23.51 14.55 13.11
CA SER A 20 -22.46 14.13 12.19
C SER A 20 -21.97 12.76 12.66
N ALA A 21 -22.34 11.70 11.92
CA ALA A 21 -21.74 10.38 12.10
C ALA A 21 -20.25 10.54 11.78
N SER A 22 -19.38 10.34 12.77
CA SER A 22 -17.95 10.17 12.49
C SER A 22 -17.80 9.01 11.54
N GLU A 23 -17.12 9.20 10.40
CA GLU A 23 -16.76 8.10 9.50
C GLU A 23 -16.01 7.05 10.32
N ILE A 24 -16.69 5.97 10.64
CA ILE A 24 -16.03 4.78 11.20
C ILE A 24 -15.21 4.22 10.04
N ASN A 25 -13.90 4.37 10.13
CA ASN A 25 -12.97 3.79 9.16
C ASN A 25 -13.06 2.27 9.29
N GLU A 26 -13.91 1.65 8.47
CA GLU A 26 -14.18 0.21 8.53
C GLU A 26 -12.88 -0.55 8.23
N LYS A 27 -12.47 -1.38 9.17
CA LYS A 27 -11.34 -2.29 8.98
C LYS A 27 -11.74 -3.43 8.06
N SER A 28 -10.84 -3.79 7.14
CA SER A 28 -11.02 -4.94 6.25
C SER A 28 -10.20 -6.13 6.75
N ILE A 29 -10.80 -7.31 6.75
CA ILE A 29 -10.11 -8.55 7.12
C ILE A 29 -9.44 -9.14 5.88
N TYR A 30 -8.15 -9.39 5.99
CA TYR A 30 -7.31 -10.02 4.96
C TYR A 30 -6.63 -11.26 5.53
N GLY A 31 -6.31 -12.22 4.66
CA GLY A 31 -5.53 -13.40 5.01
C GLY A 31 -4.03 -13.14 5.08
N LEU A 32 -3.24 -14.17 5.40
CA LEU A 32 -1.77 -14.10 5.39
C LEU A 32 -1.21 -13.83 4.00
N ASN A 33 -1.92 -14.22 2.96
CA ASN A 33 -1.54 -14.07 1.56
C ASN A 33 -2.75 -13.58 0.77
N GLU A 34 -2.54 -12.59 -0.10
CA GLU A 34 -3.60 -12.05 -0.94
C GLU A 34 -3.13 -11.87 -2.39
N HIS A 35 -4.08 -11.94 -3.32
CA HIS A 35 -3.85 -11.52 -4.69
C HIS A 35 -3.84 -10.00 -4.77
N VAL A 36 -2.84 -9.45 -5.44
CA VAL A 36 -2.71 -8.01 -5.67
C VAL A 36 -2.47 -7.72 -7.15
N TYR A 37 -2.85 -6.51 -7.55
CA TYR A 37 -2.49 -5.93 -8.84
C TYR A 37 -1.69 -4.65 -8.58
N ILE A 38 -0.53 -4.50 -9.22
CA ILE A 38 0.32 -3.33 -9.13
C ILE A 38 0.19 -2.55 -10.44
N ALA A 39 -0.53 -1.44 -10.40
CA ALA A 39 -0.92 -0.71 -11.60
C ALA A 39 0.28 -0.07 -12.34
N ASP A 40 1.28 0.44 -11.61
CA ASP A 40 2.45 1.11 -12.19
C ASP A 40 3.32 0.20 -13.07
N ILE A 41 3.21 -1.09 -12.90
CA ILE A 41 3.96 -2.10 -13.67
C ILE A 41 3.06 -3.10 -14.39
N ASP A 42 1.74 -2.92 -14.30
CA ASP A 42 0.71 -3.78 -14.90
C ASP A 42 0.91 -5.26 -14.56
N MET A 43 1.03 -5.58 -13.26
CA MET A 43 1.33 -6.94 -12.83
C MET A 43 0.39 -7.44 -11.74
N HIS A 44 -0.15 -8.64 -11.97
CA HIS A 44 -0.84 -9.42 -10.95
C HIS A 44 0.14 -10.37 -10.26
N MET A 45 0.11 -10.42 -8.94
CA MET A 45 0.94 -11.35 -8.17
C MET A 45 0.33 -11.69 -6.82
N THR A 46 0.94 -12.63 -6.12
CA THR A 46 0.60 -12.93 -4.74
C THR A 46 1.50 -12.15 -3.79
N ALA A 47 0.91 -11.51 -2.81
CA ALA A 47 1.60 -10.80 -1.75
C ALA A 47 1.49 -11.55 -0.41
N LYS A 48 2.58 -11.57 0.37
CA LYS A 48 2.56 -11.94 1.78
C LYS A 48 2.23 -10.70 2.62
N LEU A 49 1.25 -10.80 3.50
CA LEU A 49 0.91 -9.76 4.46
C LEU A 49 1.67 -10.02 5.77
N ASP A 50 2.61 -9.11 6.11
CA ASP A 50 3.55 -9.33 7.22
C ASP A 50 3.51 -8.15 8.21
N THR A 51 2.80 -8.34 9.32
CA THR A 51 2.66 -7.33 10.37
C THR A 51 3.97 -7.06 11.11
N GLY A 52 4.93 -8.01 11.08
CA GLY A 52 6.25 -7.89 11.70
C GLY A 52 7.26 -7.10 10.84
N ALA A 53 7.02 -7.00 9.53
CA ALA A 53 7.82 -6.15 8.66
C ALA A 53 7.29 -4.71 8.69
N LYS A 54 8.20 -3.70 8.69
CA LYS A 54 7.80 -2.30 8.64
C LYS A 54 7.38 -1.84 7.23
N THR A 55 8.16 -2.23 6.20
CA THR A 55 8.04 -1.71 4.83
C THR A 55 7.58 -2.79 3.88
N ALA A 56 6.88 -2.39 2.79
CA ALA A 56 6.63 -3.29 1.67
C ALA A 56 7.91 -3.51 0.85
N SER A 57 7.98 -4.65 0.16
CA SER A 57 9.16 -5.08 -0.59
C SER A 57 8.76 -5.89 -1.81
N LEU A 58 9.28 -5.52 -2.98
CA LEU A 58 9.07 -6.20 -4.26
C LEU A 58 10.36 -6.88 -4.72
N SER A 59 10.23 -8.10 -5.22
CA SER A 59 11.34 -8.86 -5.82
C SER A 59 11.81 -8.20 -7.11
N ALA A 60 13.01 -7.66 -7.08
CA ALA A 60 13.62 -6.94 -8.20
C ALA A 60 15.11 -7.26 -8.31
N ARG A 61 15.61 -7.31 -9.55
CA ARG A 61 17.03 -7.49 -9.90
C ARG A 61 17.50 -6.38 -10.82
N ASP A 62 18.79 -6.27 -11.02
CA ASP A 62 19.44 -5.28 -11.89
C ASP A 62 18.98 -3.85 -11.58
N ILE A 63 18.95 -3.53 -10.28
CA ILE A 63 18.41 -2.28 -9.75
C ILE A 63 19.40 -1.14 -9.98
N GLU A 64 19.10 -0.24 -10.90
CA GLU A 64 19.95 0.88 -11.29
C GLU A 64 19.27 2.21 -10.98
N ARG A 65 20.02 3.15 -10.37
CA ARG A 65 19.56 4.51 -10.13
C ARG A 65 20.15 5.46 -11.15
N PHE A 66 19.34 6.31 -11.72
CA PHE A 66 19.77 7.29 -12.72
C PHE A 66 19.05 8.64 -12.55
N LYS A 67 19.45 9.63 -13.34
CA LYS A 67 18.81 10.95 -13.40
C LYS A 67 18.08 11.10 -14.72
N ARG A 68 16.85 11.66 -14.65
CA ARG A 68 16.05 12.09 -15.78
C ARG A 68 15.45 13.45 -15.44
N ASP A 69 15.74 14.48 -16.23
CA ASP A 69 15.27 15.87 -16.03
C ASP A 69 15.49 16.38 -14.60
N GLY A 70 16.70 16.13 -14.08
CA GLY A 70 17.09 16.52 -12.72
C GLY A 70 16.50 15.68 -11.58
N LYS A 71 15.48 14.87 -11.84
CA LYS A 71 14.82 13.99 -10.88
C LYS A 71 15.54 12.62 -10.79
N SER A 72 15.52 11.99 -9.62
CA SER A 72 16.09 10.64 -9.44
C SER A 72 15.07 9.58 -9.81
N TRP A 73 15.51 8.58 -10.57
CA TRP A 73 14.73 7.45 -11.04
C TRP A 73 15.41 6.13 -10.71
N VAL A 74 14.65 5.04 -10.76
CA VAL A 74 15.14 3.67 -10.61
C VAL A 74 14.65 2.84 -11.79
N ARG A 75 15.58 2.16 -12.47
CA ARG A 75 15.32 1.08 -13.43
C ARG A 75 15.51 -0.25 -12.72
N PHE A 76 14.65 -1.19 -12.97
CA PHE A 76 14.74 -2.55 -12.41
C PHE A 76 13.99 -3.56 -13.27
N TYR A 77 14.30 -4.83 -13.08
CA TYR A 77 13.56 -5.97 -13.63
C TYR A 77 12.91 -6.73 -12.47
N LEU A 78 11.79 -7.41 -12.72
CA LEU A 78 11.22 -8.30 -11.72
C LEU A 78 12.10 -9.55 -11.59
N ALA A 79 12.42 -9.97 -10.37
CA ALA A 79 13.09 -11.22 -10.06
C ALA A 79 12.02 -12.24 -9.62
N LEU A 80 11.35 -12.83 -10.61
CA LEU A 80 10.36 -13.90 -10.47
C LEU A 80 10.96 -15.21 -10.94
N ASP A 81 10.25 -16.35 -10.76
CA ASP A 81 10.71 -17.68 -11.19
C ASP A 81 10.84 -17.78 -12.71
N GLU A 82 10.04 -17.00 -13.46
CA GLU A 82 10.14 -16.87 -14.91
C GLU A 82 10.98 -15.64 -15.27
N ALA A 83 11.73 -15.72 -16.37
CA ALA A 83 12.56 -14.62 -16.85
C ALA A 83 11.68 -13.45 -17.34
N HIS A 84 11.45 -12.48 -16.47
CA HIS A 84 10.81 -11.23 -16.84
C HIS A 84 11.87 -10.28 -17.40
N GLU A 85 11.91 -10.15 -18.73
CA GLU A 85 12.90 -9.31 -19.44
C GLU A 85 12.50 -7.86 -19.60
N ARG A 86 11.27 -7.50 -19.20
CA ARG A 86 10.79 -6.12 -19.27
C ARG A 86 11.41 -5.27 -18.15
N ALA A 87 12.11 -4.21 -18.52
CA ALA A 87 12.57 -3.19 -17.60
C ALA A 87 11.42 -2.27 -17.18
N PHE A 88 11.38 -1.93 -15.90
CA PHE A 88 10.48 -0.92 -15.34
C PHE A 88 11.30 0.27 -14.86
N GLU A 89 10.75 1.47 -15.03
CA GLU A 89 11.38 2.71 -14.58
C GLU A 89 10.37 3.54 -13.79
N LEU A 90 10.70 3.83 -12.53
CA LEU A 90 9.84 4.61 -11.65
C LEU A 90 10.64 5.72 -10.94
N PRO A 91 9.99 6.82 -10.57
CA PRO A 91 10.61 7.86 -9.76
C PRO A 91 11.09 7.31 -8.41
N LEU A 92 12.34 7.63 -8.05
CA LEU A 92 12.89 7.27 -6.75
C LEU A 92 12.24 8.16 -5.67
N ALA A 93 11.52 7.55 -4.73
CA ALA A 93 10.96 8.28 -3.60
C ALA A 93 12.02 8.58 -2.52
N ARG A 94 12.83 7.58 -2.16
CA ARG A 94 13.92 7.68 -1.18
C ARG A 94 14.79 6.42 -1.18
N ILE A 95 15.88 6.45 -0.39
CA ILE A 95 16.67 5.26 -0.05
C ILE A 95 16.30 4.82 1.37
N SER A 96 15.90 3.57 1.53
CA SER A 96 15.69 2.94 2.84
C SER A 96 16.97 2.26 3.29
N LYS A 97 17.29 2.42 4.57
CA LYS A 97 18.40 1.72 5.23
C LYS A 97 17.81 0.54 6.00
N ILE A 98 18.02 -0.68 5.50
CA ILE A 98 17.56 -1.89 6.17
C ILE A 98 18.70 -2.45 7.03
N LYS A 99 18.46 -2.56 8.33
CA LYS A 99 19.42 -3.15 9.26
C LYS A 99 19.68 -4.61 8.86
N ARG A 100 20.97 -4.97 8.71
CA ARG A 100 21.37 -6.36 8.48
C ARG A 100 21.10 -7.19 9.75
N ARG A 101 20.75 -8.45 9.59
CA ARG A 101 20.69 -9.40 10.70
C ARG A 101 22.11 -9.75 11.10
N SER A 102 22.32 -10.19 12.34
CA SER A 102 23.64 -10.54 12.86
C SER A 102 24.37 -11.64 12.07
N GLY A 103 23.64 -12.50 11.33
CA GLY A 103 24.21 -13.51 10.44
C GLY A 103 24.56 -13.03 9.03
N ASP A 104 24.06 -11.85 8.63
CA ASP A 104 24.30 -11.25 7.30
C ASP A 104 25.38 -10.15 7.37
N TYR A 105 26.05 -10.01 8.51
CA TYR A 105 27.07 -9.01 8.73
C TYR A 105 28.41 -9.53 8.19
N ASP A 106 28.96 -8.85 7.19
CA ASP A 106 30.34 -9.03 6.76
C ASP A 106 31.23 -8.07 7.59
N PRO A 107 32.15 -8.59 8.41
CA PRO A 107 33.03 -7.76 9.22
C PRO A 107 33.96 -6.84 8.39
N GLU A 108 34.21 -7.19 7.12
CA GLU A 108 35.02 -6.39 6.20
C GLU A 108 34.25 -5.25 5.54
N GLU A 109 32.89 -5.33 5.51
CA GLU A 109 32.04 -4.24 5.10
C GLU A 109 31.59 -3.42 6.32
N ASP A 110 32.13 -2.22 6.51
CA ASP A 110 31.76 -1.25 7.57
C ASP A 110 30.30 -0.74 7.45
N LYS A 111 29.35 -1.60 7.03
CA LYS A 111 27.97 -1.25 6.79
C LYS A 111 27.01 -2.14 7.58
N SER A 112 26.50 -1.59 8.67
CA SER A 112 25.45 -2.23 9.48
C SER A 112 24.07 -2.27 8.79
N TYR A 113 23.93 -1.77 7.55
CA TYR A 113 22.67 -1.69 6.81
C TYR A 113 22.85 -1.90 5.30
N THR A 114 21.80 -2.39 4.67
CA THR A 114 21.69 -2.48 3.19
C THR A 114 20.82 -1.33 2.68
N PRO A 115 21.35 -0.45 1.80
CA PRO A 115 20.53 0.60 1.19
C PRO A 115 19.62 -0.03 0.12
N ARG A 116 18.32 0.27 0.17
CA ARG A 116 17.34 -0.18 -0.83
C ARG A 116 16.61 1.01 -1.43
N PRO A 117 16.52 1.12 -2.76
CA PRO A 117 15.67 2.11 -3.40
C PRO A 117 14.20 1.86 -3.04
N VAL A 118 13.48 2.94 -2.82
CA VAL A 118 12.04 2.93 -2.54
C VAL A 118 11.33 3.73 -3.62
N VAL A 119 10.29 3.14 -4.17
CA VAL A 119 9.38 3.76 -5.13
C VAL A 119 7.96 3.82 -4.57
N LYS A 120 7.11 4.67 -5.12
CA LYS A 120 5.69 4.65 -4.83
C LYS A 120 4.99 3.77 -5.85
N MET A 121 4.08 2.92 -5.42
CA MET A 121 3.29 2.04 -6.29
C MET A 121 1.84 2.06 -5.87
N SER A 122 0.95 2.04 -6.86
CA SER A 122 -0.50 1.93 -6.70
C SER A 122 -0.88 0.45 -6.69
N VAL A 123 -1.25 -0.05 -5.53
CA VAL A 123 -1.56 -1.47 -5.30
C VAL A 123 -3.04 -1.63 -5.04
N CYS A 124 -3.66 -2.50 -5.82
CA CYS A 124 -5.03 -2.96 -5.63
C CYS A 124 -5.05 -4.30 -4.90
N MET A 125 -5.81 -4.41 -3.82
CA MET A 125 -6.05 -5.64 -3.05
C MET A 125 -7.53 -5.73 -2.71
N GLY A 126 -8.20 -6.79 -3.19
CA GLY A 126 -9.66 -6.84 -3.20
C GLY A 126 -10.25 -5.68 -4.01
N ARG A 127 -10.96 -4.76 -3.35
CA ARG A 127 -11.54 -3.55 -3.95
C ARG A 127 -10.83 -2.26 -3.51
N ALA A 128 -9.79 -2.38 -2.68
CA ALA A 128 -9.06 -1.24 -2.17
C ALA A 128 -7.81 -0.94 -3.02
N LEU A 129 -7.75 0.27 -3.59
CA LEU A 129 -6.57 0.79 -4.27
C LEU A 129 -5.84 1.76 -3.35
N ARG A 130 -4.54 1.54 -3.12
CA ARG A 130 -3.72 2.40 -2.26
C ARG A 130 -2.35 2.64 -2.85
N THR A 131 -1.88 3.88 -2.81
CA THR A 131 -0.48 4.19 -3.14
C THR A 131 0.39 3.97 -1.90
N ILE A 132 1.35 3.06 -2.02
CA ILE A 132 2.26 2.66 -0.94
C ILE A 132 3.72 2.83 -1.33
N GLU A 133 4.60 2.94 -0.35
CA GLU A 133 6.05 2.88 -0.56
C GLU A 133 6.51 1.42 -0.58
N VAL A 134 7.28 1.07 -1.61
CA VAL A 134 7.81 -0.29 -1.84
C VAL A 134 9.31 -0.21 -2.01
N ASN A 135 10.07 -0.93 -1.19
CA ASN A 135 11.49 -1.10 -1.43
C ASN A 135 11.76 -2.20 -2.44
N LEU A 136 12.77 -1.99 -3.29
CA LEU A 136 13.21 -2.93 -4.30
C LEU A 136 14.40 -3.72 -3.77
N THR A 137 14.32 -5.05 -3.86
CA THR A 137 15.38 -5.95 -3.46
C THR A 137 15.14 -7.33 -4.08
N ASP A 138 16.18 -8.09 -4.28
CA ASP A 138 16.04 -9.48 -4.70
C ASP A 138 15.34 -10.30 -3.60
N ARG A 139 14.26 -10.96 -3.98
CA ARG A 139 13.45 -11.87 -3.16
C ARG A 139 13.24 -13.21 -3.86
N SER A 140 14.05 -13.54 -4.88
CA SER A 140 13.93 -14.78 -5.67
C SER A 140 14.01 -16.05 -4.81
N THR A 141 14.69 -15.99 -3.67
CA THR A 141 14.76 -17.09 -2.69
C THR A 141 13.55 -17.19 -1.77
N PHE A 142 12.60 -16.24 -1.84
CA PHE A 142 11.40 -16.25 -1.02
C PHE A 142 10.19 -16.77 -1.80
N GLN A 143 9.29 -17.46 -1.13
CA GLN A 143 8.07 -18.00 -1.72
C GLN A 143 7.17 -16.94 -2.37
N TYR A 144 7.18 -15.71 -1.84
CA TYR A 144 6.33 -14.61 -2.32
C TYR A 144 7.18 -13.46 -2.85
N PRO A 145 6.99 -13.06 -4.12
CA PRO A 145 7.76 -11.97 -4.73
C PRO A 145 7.40 -10.60 -4.14
N PHE A 146 6.23 -10.47 -3.53
CA PHE A 146 5.78 -9.23 -2.92
C PHE A 146 5.43 -9.44 -1.45
N LEU A 147 5.82 -8.48 -0.63
CA LEU A 147 5.52 -8.44 0.80
C LEU A 147 4.91 -7.08 1.14
N LEU A 148 3.79 -7.08 1.84
CA LEU A 148 3.15 -5.89 2.40
C LEU A 148 3.46 -5.81 3.89
N GLY A 149 4.30 -4.84 4.29
CA GLY A 149 4.61 -4.59 5.69
C GLY A 149 3.60 -3.68 6.38
N SER A 150 3.74 -3.50 7.68
CA SER A 150 2.79 -2.77 8.55
C SER A 150 2.47 -1.36 8.07
N SER A 151 3.42 -0.65 7.44
CA SER A 151 3.16 0.69 6.89
C SER A 151 2.17 0.67 5.71
N ALA A 152 2.23 -0.36 4.86
CA ALA A 152 1.28 -0.57 3.78
C ALA A 152 -0.07 -1.07 4.34
N LEU A 153 -0.06 -2.06 5.23
CA LEU A 153 -1.25 -2.63 5.85
C LEU A 153 -2.12 -1.57 6.56
N LYS A 154 -1.49 -0.59 7.21
CA LYS A 154 -2.20 0.56 7.79
C LYS A 154 -2.96 1.38 6.74
N LYS A 155 -2.42 1.55 5.54
CA LYS A 155 -3.12 2.26 4.45
C LYS A 155 -4.31 1.49 3.89
N PHE A 156 -4.28 0.16 4.00
CA PHE A 156 -5.38 -0.72 3.64
C PHE A 156 -6.41 -0.89 4.78
N ASP A 157 -6.22 -0.24 5.91
CA ASP A 157 -7.05 -0.45 7.12
C ASP A 157 -7.18 -1.93 7.50
N ALA A 158 -6.08 -2.68 7.30
CA ALA A 158 -6.07 -4.12 7.35
C ALA A 158 -6.07 -4.69 8.77
N LEU A 159 -6.93 -5.67 9.00
CA LEU A 159 -6.80 -6.68 10.04
C LEU A 159 -6.35 -7.98 9.38
N ILE A 160 -5.35 -8.65 9.94
CA ILE A 160 -4.83 -9.89 9.37
C ILE A 160 -5.33 -11.08 10.18
N ASP A 161 -6.09 -11.94 9.52
CA ASP A 161 -6.50 -13.24 10.07
C ASP A 161 -5.52 -14.32 9.57
N PRO A 162 -4.71 -14.91 10.46
CA PRO A 162 -3.72 -15.91 10.07
C PRO A 162 -4.34 -17.26 9.62
N ALA A 163 -5.62 -17.47 9.86
CA ALA A 163 -6.33 -18.67 9.41
C ALA A 163 -6.76 -18.56 7.93
N LEU A 164 -6.73 -17.36 7.34
CA LEU A 164 -7.21 -17.09 5.99
C LEU A 164 -6.07 -16.92 4.98
N LYS A 165 -6.39 -17.24 3.72
CA LYS A 165 -5.58 -16.93 2.53
C LYS A 165 -6.52 -16.56 1.39
N TYR A 166 -6.14 -15.53 0.61
CA TYR A 166 -6.89 -15.07 -0.57
C TYR A 166 -8.36 -14.71 -0.24
N SER A 167 -8.56 -14.14 0.95
CA SER A 167 -9.88 -13.89 1.54
C SER A 167 -10.69 -12.83 0.76
N VAL A 168 -10.00 -11.90 0.10
CA VAL A 168 -10.65 -10.83 -0.68
C VAL A 168 -10.70 -11.12 -2.19
N GLY A 169 -10.25 -12.32 -2.60
CA GLY A 169 -10.29 -12.76 -4.00
C GLY A 169 -9.33 -12.01 -4.92
N LYS A 170 -9.65 -12.01 -6.23
CA LYS A 170 -8.87 -11.28 -7.22
C LYS A 170 -9.09 -9.78 -7.11
N PRO A 171 -8.06 -8.94 -7.39
CA PRO A 171 -8.18 -7.48 -7.38
C PRO A 171 -9.27 -6.98 -8.33
N GLN A 172 -10.12 -6.07 -7.85
CA GLN A 172 -11.26 -5.48 -8.56
C GLN A 172 -11.32 -3.97 -8.35
N CYS A 173 -10.21 -3.27 -8.60
CA CYS A 173 -10.17 -1.83 -8.50
C CYS A 173 -10.41 -1.17 -9.85
N ASP A 174 -11.08 -0.03 -9.86
CA ASP A 174 -11.12 0.84 -11.02
C ASP A 174 -9.76 1.54 -11.15
N THR A 175 -9.01 1.17 -12.19
CA THR A 175 -7.67 1.70 -12.47
C THR A 175 -7.68 2.84 -13.49
N HIS A 176 -8.83 3.19 -14.07
CA HIS A 176 -8.92 4.25 -15.08
C HIS A 176 -8.48 5.63 -14.58
N ASN A 177 -8.56 5.88 -13.27
CA ASN A 177 -8.18 7.15 -12.66
C ASN A 177 -6.69 7.27 -12.28
N ILE A 178 -5.87 6.23 -12.50
CA ILE A 178 -4.45 6.24 -12.06
C ILE A 178 -3.55 6.94 -13.09
N THR A 179 -3.93 6.90 -14.36
CA THR A 179 -3.10 7.41 -15.48
C THR A 179 -2.91 8.95 -15.44
N THR A 180 -3.78 9.67 -14.75
CA THR A 180 -3.72 11.15 -14.67
C THR A 180 -2.81 11.69 -13.57
N ALA A 181 -2.42 10.87 -12.59
CA ALA A 181 -1.62 11.33 -11.43
C ALA A 181 -0.10 11.40 -11.70
N PHE A 182 0.38 10.90 -12.84
CA PHE A 182 1.81 10.87 -13.19
C PHE A 182 2.16 11.77 -14.39
N ALA A 183 1.19 12.56 -14.90
CA ALA A 183 1.37 13.46 -16.06
C ALA A 183 1.65 14.93 -15.67
N GLU A 184 1.88 15.23 -14.38
CA GLU A 184 2.27 16.56 -13.89
C GLU A 184 3.71 16.59 -13.36
#